data_fa54b26e5b2ae9e7b807fd9c611e29b9
#
_entry.id   fa54b26e5b2ae9e7b807fd9c611e29b9
#
_cell.length_a   1.000
_cell.length_b   1.000
_cell.length_c   1.000
_cell.angle_alpha   90.00
_cell.angle_beta   90.00
_cell.angle_gamma   90.00
#
_symmetry.space_group_name_H-M   'P 1'
#
loop_
_entity.id
_entity.type
_entity.pdbx_description
1 polymer ?
#
loop_
_entity_poly.entity_id
_entity_poly.type
_entity_poly.pdbx_seq_one_letter_code
_entity_poly.pdbx_strand_id
1 'polypeptide(L)'
;MVRLFVTTAVAGIMLNIAISSFGFAALIRPVAGMNQTVVALESMLNATQKPAAIDYSRLGIRGVRLGMSVEEAKRKLGKPQRDETKPGGKAIGGKIRTLTYSKLTVAAWDGKVYLISTTNPKFVTIDGIKVGDNSQKVVKTYSYGSQSVQGEVTRLTYSNDQKASNLVLELKGDRVQKIIVGTQLN
;
A
#
# COMPACT_ATOMS: atom_id res chain seq x y z
N MET A 1 -28.64 -20.33 -8.95
CA MET A 1 -27.44 -20.89 -8.27
C MET A 1 -26.72 -21.79 -9.26
N VAL A 2 -25.64 -21.30 -9.85
CA VAL A 2 -24.80 -22.08 -10.79
C VAL A 2 -23.62 -22.60 -9.99
N ARG A 3 -23.51 -23.91 -9.85
CA ARG A 3 -22.34 -24.57 -9.26
C ARG A 3 -21.35 -24.87 -10.37
N LEU A 4 -20.24 -24.18 -10.41
CA LEU A 4 -19.12 -24.48 -11.31
C LEU A 4 -18.21 -25.50 -10.62
N PHE A 5 -18.10 -26.71 -11.16
CA PHE A 5 -17.14 -27.71 -10.73
C PHE A 5 -15.93 -27.66 -11.68
N VAL A 6 -14.76 -27.37 -11.16
CA VAL A 6 -13.50 -27.52 -11.90
C VAL A 6 -12.84 -28.80 -11.42
N THR A 7 -12.76 -29.79 -12.30
CA THR A 7 -12.08 -31.06 -12.01
C THR A 7 -10.74 -31.05 -12.75
N THR A 8 -9.65 -31.05 -12.01
CA THR A 8 -8.30 -31.21 -12.58
C THR A 8 -7.74 -32.55 -12.16
N ALA A 9 -7.54 -33.45 -13.10
CA ALA A 9 -6.90 -34.75 -12.86
C ALA A 9 -5.41 -34.64 -13.16
N VAL A 10 -4.57 -34.74 -12.14
CA VAL A 10 -3.13 -34.93 -12.28
C VAL A 10 -2.71 -36.02 -11.29
N ALA A 11 -2.21 -37.14 -11.83
CA ALA A 11 -1.52 -38.22 -11.12
C ALA A 11 -2.25 -38.75 -9.88
N GLY A 12 -3.46 -39.29 -10.05
CA GLY A 12 -4.03 -40.25 -9.07
C GLY A 12 -4.64 -39.66 -7.79
N ILE A 13 -4.75 -38.33 -7.66
CA ILE A 13 -5.39 -37.70 -6.50
C ILE A 13 -6.52 -36.80 -6.98
N MET A 14 -7.76 -37.16 -6.70
CA MET A 14 -8.92 -36.30 -6.89
C MET A 14 -9.03 -35.34 -5.70
N LEU A 15 -8.84 -34.05 -5.96
CA LEU A 15 -9.09 -33.00 -4.98
C LEU A 15 -10.40 -32.29 -5.35
N ASN A 16 -11.45 -32.53 -4.56
CA ASN A 16 -12.71 -31.78 -4.69
C ASN A 16 -12.64 -30.53 -3.85
N ILE A 17 -12.57 -29.37 -4.51
CA ILE A 17 -12.64 -28.06 -3.84
C ILE A 17 -14.06 -27.53 -3.98
N ALA A 18 -14.81 -27.48 -2.90
CA ALA A 18 -16.08 -26.78 -2.83
C ALA A 18 -15.83 -25.32 -2.48
N ILE A 19 -16.07 -24.40 -3.42
CA ILE A 19 -15.98 -22.97 -3.18
C ILE A 19 -17.34 -22.50 -2.66
N SER A 20 -17.45 -22.25 -1.36
CA SER A 20 -18.58 -21.56 -0.77
C SER A 20 -18.28 -20.05 -0.70
N SER A 21 -19.27 -19.23 -0.99
CA SER A 21 -19.20 -17.77 -1.15
C SER A 21 -18.97 -16.99 0.15
N PHE A 22 -18.43 -17.60 1.18
CA PHE A 22 -18.04 -16.93 2.42
C PHE A 22 -16.54 -17.00 2.58
N GLY A 23 -15.91 -15.82 2.70
CA GLY A 23 -14.46 -15.63 2.75
C GLY A 23 -13.78 -16.36 3.90
N PHE A 24 -13.37 -17.59 3.64
CA PHE A 24 -12.40 -18.29 4.46
C PHE A 24 -11.10 -18.44 3.65
N ALA A 25 -10.09 -17.68 4.03
CA ALA A 25 -8.72 -17.97 3.65
C ALA A 25 -8.33 -19.30 4.31
N ALA A 26 -8.44 -20.40 3.57
CA ALA A 26 -7.93 -21.69 4.03
C ALA A 26 -6.40 -21.61 4.15
N LEU A 27 -5.88 -21.80 5.34
CA LEU A 27 -4.47 -22.01 5.64
C LEU A 27 -4.01 -23.32 4.99
N ILE A 28 -3.56 -23.26 3.74
CA ILE A 28 -2.86 -24.37 3.10
C ILE A 28 -1.38 -24.22 3.47
N ARG A 29 -0.89 -25.07 4.37
CA ARG A 29 0.56 -25.20 4.60
C ARG A 29 1.18 -25.86 3.37
N PRO A 30 2.20 -25.26 2.72
CA PRO A 30 2.83 -25.87 1.56
C PRO A 30 3.62 -27.10 1.99
N VAL A 31 3.31 -28.24 1.39
CA VAL A 31 4.16 -29.44 1.41
C VAL A 31 5.29 -29.20 0.41
N ALA A 32 6.53 -29.47 0.82
CA ALA A 32 7.71 -29.30 -0.02
C ALA A 32 7.56 -30.11 -1.32
N GLY A 33 7.55 -29.40 -2.46
CA GLY A 33 7.45 -29.97 -3.80
C GLY A 33 6.27 -29.49 -4.68
N MET A 34 5.31 -28.72 -4.14
CA MET A 34 4.13 -28.24 -4.91
C MET A 34 4.14 -26.73 -5.19
N ASN A 35 5.33 -26.08 -5.14
CA ASN A 35 5.41 -24.63 -4.96
C ASN A 35 5.14 -23.74 -6.19
N GLN A 36 5.10 -24.25 -7.41
CA GLN A 36 4.92 -23.35 -8.57
C GLN A 36 3.46 -23.23 -9.03
N THR A 37 2.68 -24.30 -8.93
CA THR A 37 1.30 -24.31 -9.44
C THR A 37 0.33 -23.60 -8.47
N VAL A 38 0.54 -23.72 -7.17
CA VAL A 38 -0.31 -23.06 -6.15
C VAL A 38 -0.10 -21.56 -6.13
N VAL A 39 1.15 -21.10 -6.24
CA VAL A 39 1.50 -19.66 -6.32
C VAL A 39 0.92 -19.04 -7.59
N ALA A 40 0.92 -19.75 -8.71
CA ALA A 40 0.33 -19.28 -9.96
C ALA A 40 -1.21 -19.16 -9.87
N LEU A 41 -1.88 -20.12 -9.19
CA LEU A 41 -3.34 -20.07 -8.98
C LEU A 41 -3.77 -18.95 -8.06
N GLU A 42 -3.04 -18.72 -6.97
CA GLU A 42 -3.28 -17.58 -6.06
C GLU A 42 -3.04 -16.24 -6.76
N SER A 43 -2.03 -16.15 -7.62
CA SER A 43 -1.78 -14.95 -8.44
C SER A 43 -2.90 -14.69 -9.44
N MET A 44 -3.48 -15.72 -10.05
CA MET A 44 -4.61 -15.59 -10.98
C MET A 44 -5.92 -15.25 -10.27
N LEU A 45 -6.17 -15.80 -9.08
CA LEU A 45 -7.34 -15.45 -8.26
C LEU A 45 -7.27 -14.00 -7.76
N ASN A 46 -6.08 -13.51 -7.42
CA ASN A 46 -5.87 -12.13 -7.01
C ASN A 46 -5.96 -11.14 -8.19
N ALA A 47 -5.64 -11.55 -9.41
CA ALA A 47 -5.72 -10.71 -10.60
C ALA A 47 -7.17 -10.37 -11.02
N THR A 48 -8.16 -11.13 -10.56
CA THR A 48 -9.59 -10.90 -10.85
C THR A 48 -10.29 -10.03 -9.81
N GLN A 49 -9.65 -9.73 -8.68
CA GLN A 49 -10.24 -8.86 -7.67
C GLN A 49 -9.98 -7.39 -8.02
N LYS A 50 -11.07 -6.59 -8.10
CA LYS A 50 -10.93 -5.14 -8.23
C LYS A 50 -10.14 -4.61 -7.03
N PRO A 51 -9.05 -3.85 -7.25
CA PRO A 51 -8.28 -3.26 -6.16
C PRO A 51 -9.16 -2.46 -5.23
N ALA A 52 -8.93 -2.58 -3.92
CA ALA A 52 -9.69 -1.85 -2.92
C ALA A 52 -9.38 -0.34 -3.03
N ALA A 53 -10.44 0.46 -3.14
CA ALA A 53 -10.33 1.91 -3.01
C ALA A 53 -10.04 2.29 -1.55
N ILE A 54 -9.31 3.37 -1.35
CA ILE A 54 -9.03 3.92 -0.02
C ILE A 54 -9.74 5.26 0.16
N ASP A 55 -10.33 5.48 1.33
CA ASP A 55 -10.90 6.78 1.67
C ASP A 55 -9.77 7.82 1.85
N TYR A 56 -10.00 9.05 1.34
CA TYR A 56 -9.03 10.13 1.44
C TYR A 56 -8.66 10.49 2.89
N SER A 57 -9.61 10.37 3.82
CA SER A 57 -9.38 10.63 5.24
C SER A 57 -8.39 9.66 5.89
N ARG A 58 -8.18 8.49 5.30
CA ARG A 58 -7.22 7.46 5.74
C ARG A 58 -5.80 7.70 5.20
N LEU A 59 -5.62 8.66 4.29
CA LEU A 59 -4.34 8.99 3.67
C LEU A 59 -3.51 9.89 4.57
N GLY A 60 -2.68 9.27 5.42
CA GLY A 60 -1.81 9.99 6.32
C GLY A 60 -0.87 9.11 7.12
N ILE A 61 0.14 9.73 7.71
CA ILE A 61 1.16 9.09 8.56
C ILE A 61 1.34 9.96 9.81
N ARG A 62 1.30 9.35 11.01
CA ARG A 62 1.49 10.01 12.31
C ARG A 62 0.60 11.26 12.49
N GLY A 63 -0.64 11.18 12.05
CA GLY A 63 -1.59 12.29 12.16
C GLY A 63 -1.39 13.43 11.18
N VAL A 64 -0.34 13.39 10.32
CA VAL A 64 -0.22 14.28 9.17
C VAL A 64 -0.98 13.66 8.01
N ARG A 65 -1.83 14.45 7.35
CA ARG A 65 -2.69 14.03 6.23
C ARG A 65 -2.40 14.86 4.99
N LEU A 66 -2.77 14.32 3.85
CA LEU A 66 -2.77 15.08 2.60
C LEU A 66 -3.71 16.30 2.71
N GLY A 67 -3.34 17.42 2.09
CA GLY A 67 -4.05 18.69 2.14
C GLY A 67 -3.87 19.50 3.43
N MET A 68 -3.25 18.94 4.46
CA MET A 68 -2.91 19.65 5.69
C MET A 68 -1.92 20.78 5.41
N SER A 69 -1.97 21.89 6.18
CA SER A 69 -0.97 22.92 6.06
C SER A 69 0.40 22.49 6.59
N VAL A 70 1.47 23.06 6.03
CA VAL A 70 2.86 22.79 6.50
C VAL A 70 3.00 23.10 7.99
N GLU A 71 2.40 24.18 8.46
CA GLU A 71 2.54 24.60 9.84
C GLU A 71 1.81 23.63 10.81
N GLU A 72 0.67 23.08 10.40
CA GLU A 72 0.01 22.00 11.16
C GLU A 72 0.85 20.72 11.17
N ALA A 73 1.45 20.35 10.03
CA ALA A 73 2.34 19.19 9.97
C ALA A 73 3.55 19.36 10.90
N LYS A 74 4.15 20.56 10.94
CA LYS A 74 5.24 20.88 11.88
C LYS A 74 4.81 20.83 13.34
N ARG A 75 3.60 21.30 13.68
CA ARG A 75 3.10 21.17 15.07
C ARG A 75 2.96 19.72 15.50
N LYS A 76 2.55 18.80 14.57
CA LYS A 76 2.41 17.37 14.88
C LYS A 76 3.71 16.59 14.93
N LEU A 77 4.68 16.96 14.09
CA LEU A 77 5.94 16.23 13.92
C LEU A 77 7.10 16.83 14.72
N GLY A 78 6.96 18.10 15.13
CA GLY A 78 8.04 18.87 15.75
C GLY A 78 8.96 19.53 14.71
N LYS A 79 10.15 19.98 15.17
CA LYS A 79 11.14 20.65 14.34
C LYS A 79 11.77 19.66 13.34
N PRO A 80 11.73 19.93 12.02
CA PRO A 80 12.41 19.11 11.03
C PRO A 80 13.94 19.30 11.12
N GLN A 81 14.68 18.28 10.70
CA GLN A 81 16.14 18.35 10.54
C GLN A 81 16.53 19.27 9.37
N ARG A 82 15.69 19.29 8.31
CA ARG A 82 15.87 20.14 7.14
C ARG A 82 14.50 20.64 6.69
N ASP A 83 14.44 21.93 6.32
CA ASP A 83 13.25 22.63 5.84
C ASP A 83 13.67 23.44 4.60
N GLU A 84 13.36 22.92 3.41
CA GLU A 84 13.80 23.48 2.14
C GLU A 84 12.60 23.88 1.29
N THR A 85 12.69 25.03 0.64
CA THR A 85 11.71 25.49 -0.35
C THR A 85 12.38 25.66 -1.69
N LYS A 86 11.77 25.08 -2.73
CA LYS A 86 12.23 25.18 -4.12
C LYS A 86 11.05 25.58 -5.01
N PRO A 87 11.30 26.26 -6.13
CA PRO A 87 10.28 26.46 -7.15
C PRO A 87 9.73 25.10 -7.62
N GLY A 88 8.46 24.99 -7.87
CA GLY A 88 7.87 23.90 -8.62
C GLY A 88 8.42 23.89 -10.05
N GLY A 89 8.54 22.71 -10.66
CA GLY A 89 8.96 22.60 -12.05
C GLY A 89 7.99 23.30 -13.01
N LYS A 90 8.40 23.50 -14.26
CA LYS A 90 7.58 24.17 -15.29
C LYS A 90 6.19 23.55 -15.47
N ALA A 91 6.07 22.24 -15.22
CA ALA A 91 4.81 21.51 -15.39
C ALA A 91 3.78 21.80 -14.30
N ILE A 92 4.21 22.00 -13.03
CA ILE A 92 3.29 22.14 -11.90
C ILE A 92 3.29 23.56 -11.29
N GLY A 93 4.30 24.38 -11.61
CA GLY A 93 4.43 25.74 -11.06
C GLY A 93 4.52 25.77 -9.52
N GLY A 94 4.28 26.95 -8.93
CA GLY A 94 4.18 27.11 -7.48
C GLY A 94 5.49 26.89 -6.72
N LYS A 95 5.38 26.59 -5.43
CA LYS A 95 6.53 26.33 -4.54
C LYS A 95 6.38 24.97 -3.87
N ILE A 96 7.46 24.19 -3.88
CA ILE A 96 7.55 22.91 -3.17
C ILE A 96 8.39 23.13 -1.90
N ARG A 97 7.81 22.88 -0.75
CA ARG A 97 8.52 22.88 0.55
C ARG A 97 8.65 21.45 1.05
N THR A 98 9.88 21.04 1.35
CA THR A 98 10.19 19.70 1.83
C THR A 98 10.72 19.76 3.26
N LEU A 99 10.04 19.06 4.15
CA LEU A 99 10.42 18.86 5.54
C LEU A 99 11.04 17.47 5.67
N THR A 100 12.28 17.39 6.12
CA THR A 100 12.98 16.13 6.36
C THR A 100 13.16 15.89 7.85
N TYR A 101 12.73 14.74 8.30
CA TYR A 101 12.93 14.19 9.65
C TYR A 101 13.75 12.90 9.56
N SER A 102 14.02 12.24 10.71
CA SER A 102 14.70 10.94 10.71
C SER A 102 13.86 9.87 9.99
N LYS A 103 14.22 9.57 8.73
CA LYS A 103 13.53 8.60 7.86
C LYS A 103 12.04 8.90 7.61
N LEU A 104 11.64 10.16 7.71
CA LEU A 104 10.32 10.65 7.29
C LEU A 104 10.52 11.93 6.46
N THR A 105 9.86 12.00 5.32
CA THR A 105 9.82 13.18 4.45
C THR A 105 8.37 13.61 4.28
N VAL A 106 8.12 14.91 4.41
CA VAL A 106 6.84 15.54 4.10
C VAL A 106 7.09 16.62 3.05
N ALA A 107 6.43 16.53 1.91
CA ALA A 107 6.48 17.57 0.90
C ALA A 107 5.13 18.25 0.77
N ALA A 108 5.18 19.57 0.61
CA ALA A 108 4.01 20.41 0.44
C ALA A 108 4.17 21.25 -0.85
N TRP A 109 3.08 21.39 -1.57
CA TRP A 109 2.94 22.27 -2.72
C TRP A 109 2.06 23.45 -2.32
N ASP A 110 2.56 24.66 -2.52
CA ASP A 110 1.91 25.91 -2.09
C ASP A 110 1.34 25.86 -0.67
N GLY A 111 2.14 25.30 0.26
CA GLY A 111 1.82 25.21 1.68
C GLY A 111 0.87 24.06 2.07
N LYS A 112 0.41 23.22 1.13
CA LYS A 112 -0.43 22.06 1.38
C LYS A 112 0.33 20.76 1.18
N VAL A 113 0.29 19.86 2.17
CA VAL A 113 0.94 18.55 2.11
C VAL A 113 0.34 17.72 0.98
N TYR A 114 1.20 17.28 0.04
CA TYR A 114 0.82 16.40 -1.06
C TYR A 114 1.55 15.07 -1.04
N LEU A 115 2.65 14.94 -0.29
CA LEU A 115 3.44 13.72 -0.21
C LEU A 115 3.97 13.53 1.21
N ILE A 116 3.84 12.31 1.72
CA ILE A 116 4.43 11.85 2.98
C ILE A 116 5.08 10.50 2.71
N SER A 117 6.34 10.31 3.06
CA SER A 117 6.98 9.01 2.93
C SER A 117 7.86 8.69 4.13
N THR A 118 7.88 7.41 4.53
CA THR A 118 8.71 6.97 5.64
C THR A 118 9.27 5.56 5.44
N THR A 119 10.49 5.36 5.96
CA THR A 119 11.10 4.05 6.18
C THR A 119 11.33 3.79 7.69
N ASN A 120 10.75 4.60 8.55
CA ASN A 120 10.93 4.49 10.01
C ASN A 120 9.78 3.68 10.63
N PRO A 121 10.05 2.58 11.35
CA PRO A 121 9.02 1.75 11.98
C PRO A 121 8.25 2.44 13.11
N LYS A 122 8.72 3.59 13.58
CA LYS A 122 8.02 4.40 14.61
C LYS A 122 6.84 5.20 14.04
N PHE A 123 6.77 5.37 12.73
CA PHE A 123 5.70 6.12 12.08
C PHE A 123 4.67 5.18 11.47
N VAL A 124 3.42 5.35 11.89
CA VAL A 124 2.31 4.50 11.48
C VAL A 124 1.35 5.27 10.58
N THR A 125 0.68 4.56 9.66
CA THR A 125 -0.46 5.11 8.92
C THR A 125 -1.62 5.40 9.86
N ILE A 126 -2.65 6.09 9.38
CA ILE A 126 -3.88 6.32 10.16
C ILE A 126 -4.47 5.00 10.68
N ASP A 127 -4.37 3.93 9.89
CA ASP A 127 -4.93 2.60 10.21
C ASP A 127 -3.94 1.67 10.93
N GLY A 128 -2.80 2.18 11.39
CA GLY A 128 -1.85 1.43 12.22
C GLY A 128 -0.88 0.51 11.47
N ILE A 129 -0.72 0.66 10.15
CA ILE A 129 0.33 -0.03 9.39
C ILE A 129 1.65 0.74 9.51
N LYS A 130 2.74 0.01 9.75
CA LYS A 130 4.10 0.55 9.89
C LYS A 130 5.13 -0.27 9.11
N VAL A 131 6.29 0.30 8.92
CA VAL A 131 7.47 -0.42 8.40
C VAL A 131 7.79 -1.61 9.31
N GLY A 132 8.03 -2.77 8.71
CA GLY A 132 8.23 -4.05 9.38
C GLY A 132 6.96 -4.92 9.53
N ASP A 133 5.77 -4.37 9.34
CA ASP A 133 4.53 -5.17 9.33
C ASP A 133 4.53 -6.14 8.14
N ASN A 134 3.88 -7.30 8.31
CA ASN A 134 3.78 -8.31 7.25
C ASN A 134 2.61 -8.04 6.29
N SER A 135 2.67 -8.67 5.13
CA SER A 135 1.65 -8.54 4.07
C SER A 135 0.26 -8.97 4.54
N GLN A 136 0.15 -9.98 5.40
CA GLN A 136 -1.13 -10.44 5.95
C GLN A 136 -1.83 -9.34 6.76
N LYS A 137 -1.09 -8.61 7.60
CA LYS A 137 -1.63 -7.47 8.35
C LYS A 137 -2.08 -6.35 7.40
N VAL A 138 -1.32 -6.09 6.34
CA VAL A 138 -1.68 -5.10 5.31
C VAL A 138 -2.99 -5.47 4.65
N VAL A 139 -3.13 -6.70 4.15
CA VAL A 139 -4.35 -7.20 3.50
C VAL A 139 -5.54 -7.20 4.45
N LYS A 140 -5.35 -7.58 5.72
CA LYS A 140 -6.41 -7.50 6.75
C LYS A 140 -6.90 -6.07 6.97
N THR A 141 -6.02 -5.07 6.84
CA THR A 141 -6.33 -3.65 7.10
C THR A 141 -6.95 -2.94 5.90
N TYR A 142 -6.45 -3.23 4.69
CA TYR A 142 -6.79 -2.49 3.47
C TYR A 142 -7.43 -3.36 2.37
N SER A 143 -7.61 -4.67 2.61
CA SER A 143 -7.97 -5.65 1.58
C SER A 143 -6.87 -5.79 0.51
N TYR A 144 -7.20 -6.23 -0.70
CA TYR A 144 -6.22 -6.39 -1.78
C TYR A 144 -6.06 -5.07 -2.54
N GLY A 145 -4.83 -4.57 -2.59
CA GLY A 145 -4.46 -3.42 -3.42
C GLY A 145 -4.05 -3.83 -4.83
N SER A 146 -3.91 -2.85 -5.71
CA SER A 146 -3.21 -3.08 -6.98
C SER A 146 -1.76 -3.45 -6.69
N GLN A 147 -1.29 -4.53 -7.33
CA GLN A 147 0.06 -5.06 -7.09
C GLN A 147 0.94 -4.87 -8.31
N SER A 148 2.18 -4.43 -8.10
CA SER A 148 3.25 -4.47 -9.09
C SER A 148 4.55 -4.97 -8.45
N VAL A 149 5.37 -5.68 -9.22
CA VAL A 149 6.65 -6.21 -8.77
C VAL A 149 7.78 -5.61 -9.60
N GLN A 150 8.79 -5.08 -8.92
CA GLN A 150 9.98 -4.51 -9.55
C GLN A 150 11.23 -5.04 -8.82
N GLY A 151 11.90 -6.00 -9.44
CA GLY A 151 12.99 -6.74 -8.80
C GLY A 151 12.49 -7.48 -7.56
N GLU A 152 13.13 -7.25 -6.41
CA GLU A 152 12.73 -7.86 -5.13
C GLU A 152 11.64 -7.09 -4.38
N VAL A 153 11.16 -5.97 -4.93
CA VAL A 153 10.18 -5.10 -4.28
C VAL A 153 8.81 -5.35 -4.85
N THR A 154 7.88 -5.73 -3.98
CA THR A 154 6.44 -5.76 -4.27
C THR A 154 5.83 -4.46 -3.81
N ARG A 155 5.09 -3.81 -4.68
CA ARG A 155 4.39 -2.56 -4.39
C ARG A 155 2.89 -2.80 -4.37
N LEU A 156 2.26 -2.54 -3.22
CA LEU A 156 0.80 -2.56 -3.05
C LEU A 156 0.29 -1.13 -3.08
N THR A 157 -0.65 -0.84 -3.98
CA THR A 157 -1.21 0.50 -4.18
C THR A 157 -2.70 0.49 -3.91
N TYR A 158 -3.14 1.43 -3.08
CA TYR A 158 -4.54 1.69 -2.72
C TYR A 158 -4.88 3.11 -3.18
N SER A 159 -5.79 3.25 -4.13
CA SER A 159 -6.08 4.52 -4.78
C SER A 159 -7.36 5.16 -4.28
N ASN A 160 -7.36 6.49 -4.22
CA ASN A 160 -8.54 7.32 -4.16
C ASN A 160 -8.63 8.10 -5.48
N ASP A 161 -9.46 7.62 -6.40
CA ASP A 161 -9.52 8.18 -7.75
C ASP A 161 -10.13 9.58 -7.78
N GLN A 162 -11.06 9.88 -6.86
CA GLN A 162 -11.70 11.19 -6.77
C GLN A 162 -10.72 12.33 -6.44
N LYS A 163 -9.63 12.01 -5.71
CA LYS A 163 -8.61 12.98 -5.29
C LYS A 163 -7.25 12.71 -5.91
N ALA A 164 -7.17 11.83 -6.92
CA ALA A 164 -5.91 11.41 -7.55
C ALA A 164 -4.81 11.12 -6.52
N SER A 165 -5.18 10.44 -5.42
CA SER A 165 -4.32 10.22 -4.26
C SER A 165 -4.19 8.74 -3.96
N ASN A 166 -3.08 8.33 -3.38
CA ASN A 166 -2.84 6.93 -3.08
C ASN A 166 -2.03 6.72 -1.80
N LEU A 167 -2.16 5.50 -1.27
CA LEU A 167 -1.25 4.88 -0.32
C LEU A 167 -0.48 3.80 -1.07
N VAL A 168 0.83 3.86 -1.03
CA VAL A 168 1.72 2.84 -1.59
C VAL A 168 2.55 2.22 -0.47
N LEU A 169 2.52 0.90 -0.39
CA LEU A 169 3.33 0.10 0.52
C LEU A 169 4.35 -0.68 -0.31
N GLU A 170 5.63 -0.42 -0.10
CA GLU A 170 6.71 -1.18 -0.72
C GLU A 170 7.16 -2.28 0.24
N LEU A 171 7.08 -3.53 -0.22
CA LEU A 171 7.45 -4.72 0.53
C LEU A 171 8.70 -5.35 -0.07
N LYS A 172 9.60 -5.82 0.80
CA LYS A 172 10.68 -6.74 0.42
C LYS A 172 10.41 -8.08 1.12
N GLY A 173 10.25 -9.14 0.31
CA GLY A 173 9.66 -10.38 0.81
C GLY A 173 8.26 -10.12 1.38
N ASP A 174 8.04 -10.53 2.62
CA ASP A 174 6.75 -10.39 3.33
C ASP A 174 6.65 -9.11 4.20
N ARG A 175 7.65 -8.20 4.16
CA ARG A 175 7.73 -7.08 5.10
C ARG A 175 7.66 -5.73 4.41
N VAL A 176 6.83 -4.83 4.97
CA VAL A 176 6.78 -3.43 4.57
C VAL A 176 8.13 -2.77 4.84
N GLN A 177 8.76 -2.20 3.81
CA GLN A 177 10.02 -1.47 3.90
C GLN A 177 9.85 0.03 3.82
N LYS A 178 8.79 0.47 3.12
CA LYS A 178 8.52 1.89 2.91
C LYS A 178 7.02 2.12 2.76
N ILE A 179 6.58 3.25 3.30
CA ILE A 179 5.19 3.73 3.18
C ILE A 179 5.23 5.08 2.49
N ILE A 180 4.39 5.25 1.47
CA ILE A 180 4.24 6.48 0.72
C ILE A 180 2.75 6.82 0.67
N VAL A 181 2.41 8.05 1.01
CA VAL A 181 1.06 8.62 0.85
C VAL A 181 1.21 9.86 -0.02
N GLY A 182 0.50 9.92 -1.12
CA GLY A 182 0.68 11.03 -2.06
C GLY A 182 -0.54 11.38 -2.88
N THR A 183 -0.57 12.63 -3.35
CA THR A 183 -1.48 13.13 -4.38
C THR A 183 -0.69 13.39 -5.64
N GLN A 184 -1.21 12.99 -6.78
CA GLN A 184 -0.63 13.31 -8.08
C GLN A 184 -0.84 14.81 -8.36
N LEU A 185 0.23 15.53 -8.64
CA LEU A 185 0.19 16.93 -9.05
C LEU A 185 0.11 16.97 -10.58
N ASN A 186 -0.94 17.54 -11.12
CA ASN A 186 -1.17 17.76 -12.55
C ASN A 186 -0.87 19.21 -12.91
#